data_1072366bd49b4302db15c94547b75d28
#
_entry.id   1072366bd49b4302db15c94547b75d28
#
_cell.length_a   1.000
_cell.length_b   1.000
_cell.length_c   1.000
_cell.angle_alpha   90.00
_cell.angle_beta   90.00
_cell.angle_gamma   90.00
#
_symmetry.space_group_name_H-M   'P 1'
#
loop_
_entity.id
_entity.type
_entity.pdbx_description
1 polymer ?
#
loop_
_entity_poly.entity_id
_entity_poly.type
_entity_poly.pdbx_seq_one_letter_code
_entity_poly.pdbx_strand_id
1 'polypeptide(L)'
;MLNFTFDKRINMGQATNSILMIRPINFGYNEETADDNHYQNKDSIIKNPNETAQNEFDNMVNNLKQNGISVHVFQDDENDYTPDSIFPNNWVSFHQNGDVGLFPMYAKNRRLERRPEVLEFLESEGFTISNIVDYSSAESENKFLEGTGSMILDRENRIAYCSISNRSNEDLFIEFCEDFEFTPVIFNSFQSVGDKRLPIYHTNVMMCVATCLLYTSPSPRDRTRSRMPSSA
;
A
#
# COMPACT_ATOMS: atom_id res chain seq x y z
N MET A 1 0.79 36.25 -29.30
CA MET A 1 1.78 35.71 -28.33
C MET A 1 0.99 35.06 -27.22
N LEU A 2 0.91 33.74 -27.21
CA LEU A 2 0.30 32.98 -26.14
C LEU A 2 1.35 32.84 -25.02
N ASN A 3 1.12 33.53 -23.92
CA ASN A 3 1.92 33.34 -22.71
C ASN A 3 1.55 31.98 -22.08
N PHE A 4 2.38 30.99 -22.33
CA PHE A 4 2.38 29.77 -21.50
C PHE A 4 3.01 30.14 -20.15
N THR A 5 2.19 30.41 -19.16
CA THR A 5 2.63 30.34 -17.77
C THR A 5 2.97 28.89 -17.49
N PHE A 6 4.25 28.58 -17.38
CA PHE A 6 4.71 27.34 -16.76
C PHE A 6 4.23 27.38 -15.30
N ASP A 7 3.16 26.64 -15.07
CA ASP A 7 2.72 26.32 -13.72
C ASP A 7 3.92 25.67 -12.98
N LYS A 8 4.30 26.25 -11.85
CA LYS A 8 5.34 25.67 -11.00
C LYS A 8 4.79 24.35 -10.49
N ARG A 9 5.00 23.27 -11.22
CA ARG A 9 4.77 21.93 -10.69
C ARG A 9 5.63 21.83 -9.43
N ILE A 10 4.96 21.75 -8.31
CA ILE A 10 5.61 21.40 -7.04
C ILE A 10 6.38 20.14 -7.33
N ASN A 11 7.70 20.16 -7.16
CA ASN A 11 8.55 19.01 -7.41
C ASN A 11 8.23 17.96 -6.33
N MET A 12 7.28 17.10 -6.63
CA MET A 12 6.83 16.03 -5.72
C MET A 12 7.86 14.92 -5.77
N GLY A 13 8.68 14.79 -4.73
CA GLY A 13 9.63 13.69 -4.63
C GLY A 13 8.90 12.35 -4.62
N GLN A 14 9.49 11.32 -5.27
CA GLN A 14 8.95 9.96 -5.26
C GLN A 14 8.95 9.34 -3.86
N ALA A 15 9.95 9.63 -3.06
CA ALA A 15 10.12 9.13 -1.70
C ALA A 15 9.90 10.24 -0.66
N THR A 16 9.40 9.86 0.50
CA THR A 16 9.25 10.73 1.68
C THR A 16 10.23 10.32 2.77
N ASN A 17 10.56 11.25 3.64
CA ASN A 17 11.31 10.99 4.87
C ASN A 17 10.41 10.95 6.12
N SER A 18 9.10 10.93 5.95
CA SER A 18 8.10 10.88 7.02
C SER A 18 7.07 9.82 6.70
N ILE A 19 6.90 8.82 7.57
CA ILE A 19 6.03 7.68 7.34
C ILE A 19 5.16 7.36 8.55
N LEU A 20 3.90 6.97 8.28
CA LEU A 20 3.00 6.36 9.25
C LEU A 20 3.27 4.84 9.30
N MET A 21 3.34 4.30 10.50
CA MET A 21 3.38 2.85 10.73
C MET A 21 2.38 2.48 11.83
N ILE A 22 1.63 1.40 11.63
CA ILE A 22 0.70 0.86 12.62
C ILE A 22 1.37 -0.31 13.35
N ARG A 23 1.57 -0.18 14.66
CA ARG A 23 2.15 -1.26 15.46
C ARG A 23 1.07 -2.30 15.76
N PRO A 24 1.21 -3.54 15.26
CA PRO A 24 0.13 -4.52 15.31
C PRO A 24 -0.08 -5.04 16.72
N ILE A 25 -1.31 -5.53 17.01
CA ILE A 25 -1.66 -6.19 18.26
C ILE A 25 -2.24 -7.59 18.05
N ASN A 26 -2.78 -7.85 16.86
CA ASN A 26 -3.41 -9.12 16.50
C ASN A 26 -2.80 -9.77 15.24
N PHE A 27 -1.49 -9.48 14.97
CA PHE A 27 -0.85 -10.00 13.76
C PHE A 27 -0.87 -11.52 13.70
N GLY A 28 -1.35 -12.06 12.57
CA GLY A 28 -1.47 -13.48 12.37
C GLY A 28 -1.99 -13.85 10.98
N TYR A 29 -2.29 -15.12 10.82
CA TYR A 29 -2.92 -15.60 9.58
C TYR A 29 -4.34 -15.04 9.45
N ASN A 30 -4.62 -14.39 8.32
CA ASN A 30 -5.93 -13.81 8.03
C ASN A 30 -6.72 -14.71 7.09
N GLU A 31 -7.73 -15.40 7.62
CA GLU A 31 -8.56 -16.32 6.83
C GLU A 31 -9.35 -15.60 5.73
N GLU A 32 -9.75 -14.33 5.94
CA GLU A 32 -10.51 -13.57 4.94
C GLU A 32 -9.68 -13.14 3.74
N THR A 33 -8.35 -13.09 3.87
CA THR A 33 -7.42 -12.70 2.80
C THR A 33 -6.67 -13.87 2.19
N ALA A 34 -6.79 -15.07 2.77
CA ALA A 34 -6.05 -16.26 2.35
C ALA A 34 -6.48 -16.85 1.00
N ASP A 35 -7.71 -16.57 0.56
CA ASP A 35 -8.26 -17.13 -0.66
C ASP A 35 -7.51 -16.69 -1.92
N ASP A 36 -6.94 -15.48 -1.93
CA ASP A 36 -6.19 -14.92 -3.05
C ASP A 36 -4.74 -14.53 -2.70
N ASN A 37 -4.43 -14.38 -1.41
CA ASN A 37 -3.06 -14.14 -0.93
C ASN A 37 -2.31 -15.46 -0.65
N HIS A 38 -1.77 -16.06 -1.69
CA HIS A 38 -1.02 -17.32 -1.62
C HIS A 38 0.37 -17.19 -0.96
N TYR A 39 0.74 -16.03 -0.49
CA TYR A 39 1.99 -15.81 0.27
C TYR A 39 1.82 -16.05 1.77
N GLN A 40 0.58 -16.13 2.26
CA GLN A 40 0.30 -16.50 3.64
C GLN A 40 0.52 -18.01 3.86
N ASN A 41 1.12 -18.36 4.98
CA ASN A 41 1.34 -19.75 5.37
C ASN A 41 0.66 -20.03 6.71
N LYS A 42 -0.42 -20.83 6.70
CA LYS A 42 -1.16 -21.24 7.89
C LYS A 42 -0.33 -22.17 8.80
N ASP A 43 0.57 -22.97 8.21
CA ASP A 43 1.40 -23.95 8.91
C ASP A 43 2.71 -23.35 9.46
N SER A 44 2.77 -22.04 9.57
CA SER A 44 3.93 -21.35 10.14
C SER A 44 4.25 -21.86 11.55
N ILE A 45 5.50 -22.32 11.74
CA ILE A 45 6.01 -22.87 13.01
C ILE A 45 6.21 -21.77 14.06
N ILE A 46 5.92 -20.50 13.76
CA ILE A 46 6.09 -19.36 14.66
C ILE A 46 5.08 -19.50 15.81
N LYS A 47 5.59 -19.72 17.03
CA LYS A 47 4.74 -19.97 18.21
C LYS A 47 3.92 -18.75 18.65
N ASN A 48 4.46 -17.55 18.49
CA ASN A 48 3.81 -16.28 18.85
C ASN A 48 3.98 -15.29 17.68
N PRO A 49 3.19 -15.40 16.61
CA PRO A 49 3.37 -14.57 15.43
C PRO A 49 3.22 -13.07 15.74
N ASN A 50 2.29 -12.70 16.61
CA ASN A 50 2.09 -11.30 16.99
C ASN A 50 3.29 -10.72 17.76
N GLU A 51 3.81 -11.42 18.74
CA GLU A 51 5.00 -10.97 19.50
C GLU A 51 6.23 -10.86 18.59
N THR A 52 6.40 -11.82 17.68
CA THR A 52 7.49 -11.78 16.70
C THR A 52 7.34 -10.57 15.79
N ALA A 53 6.14 -10.33 15.25
CA ALA A 53 5.86 -9.18 14.40
C ALA A 53 6.08 -7.85 15.12
N GLN A 54 5.67 -7.74 16.40
CA GLN A 54 5.93 -6.55 17.19
C GLN A 54 7.43 -6.29 17.40
N ASN A 55 8.21 -7.32 17.69
CA ASN A 55 9.66 -7.20 17.86
C ASN A 55 10.36 -6.78 16.54
N GLU A 56 9.96 -7.37 15.42
CA GLU A 56 10.48 -7.00 14.09
C GLU A 56 10.06 -5.57 13.71
N PHE A 57 8.83 -5.19 14.01
CA PHE A 57 8.31 -3.85 13.82
C PHE A 57 9.12 -2.81 14.61
N ASP A 58 9.30 -3.04 15.93
CA ASP A 58 10.04 -2.13 16.79
C ASP A 58 11.50 -1.97 16.33
N ASN A 59 12.13 -3.07 15.90
CA ASN A 59 13.47 -3.04 15.30
C ASN A 59 13.50 -2.25 13.99
N MET A 60 12.51 -2.42 13.11
CA MET A 60 12.42 -1.66 11.87
C MET A 60 12.24 -0.17 12.13
N VAL A 61 11.35 0.22 13.05
CA VAL A 61 11.15 1.62 13.46
C VAL A 61 12.47 2.23 13.96
N ASN A 62 13.19 1.52 14.82
CA ASN A 62 14.47 1.98 15.34
C ASN A 62 15.50 2.18 14.22
N ASN A 63 15.62 1.24 13.29
CA ASN A 63 16.51 1.34 12.15
C ASN A 63 16.17 2.52 11.23
N LEU A 64 14.88 2.75 10.94
CA LEU A 64 14.43 3.87 10.14
C LEU A 64 14.78 5.20 10.80
N LYS A 65 14.49 5.35 12.10
CA LYS A 65 14.80 6.55 12.89
C LYS A 65 16.31 6.82 12.93
N GLN A 66 17.14 5.79 13.11
CA GLN A 66 18.61 5.92 13.07
C GLN A 66 19.14 6.39 11.71
N ASN A 67 18.40 6.12 10.63
CA ASN A 67 18.72 6.57 9.27
C ASN A 67 18.04 7.89 8.88
N GLY A 68 17.49 8.64 9.83
CA GLY A 68 16.96 9.98 9.61
C GLY A 68 15.53 10.02 9.06
N ILE A 69 14.79 8.92 9.13
CA ILE A 69 13.38 8.86 8.75
C ILE A 69 12.52 9.22 9.97
N SER A 70 11.59 10.15 9.80
CA SER A 70 10.55 10.44 10.78
C SER A 70 9.50 9.35 10.74
N VAL A 71 9.35 8.58 11.81
CA VAL A 71 8.38 7.49 11.89
C VAL A 71 7.33 7.83 12.93
N HIS A 72 6.08 7.95 12.49
CA HIS A 72 4.89 8.18 13.29
C HIS A 72 4.23 6.84 13.54
N VAL A 73 4.32 6.37 14.78
CA VAL A 73 3.83 5.04 15.17
C VAL A 73 2.48 5.20 15.86
N PHE A 74 1.44 4.68 15.23
CA PHE A 74 0.14 4.52 15.85
C PHE A 74 0.02 3.09 16.39
N GLN A 75 -0.38 2.95 17.68
CA GLN A 75 -0.62 1.65 18.28
C GLN A 75 -2.01 1.15 17.89
N ASP A 76 -2.10 -0.04 17.32
CA ASP A 76 -3.37 -0.72 17.10
C ASP A 76 -4.07 -1.02 18.43
N ASP A 77 -5.39 -1.28 18.41
CA ASP A 77 -6.12 -1.59 19.63
C ASP A 77 -6.67 -3.03 19.65
N GLU A 78 -7.14 -3.45 20.84
CA GLU A 78 -7.61 -4.82 21.09
C GLU A 78 -9.10 -5.03 20.75
N ASN A 79 -9.83 -3.93 20.45
CA ASN A 79 -11.28 -3.99 20.32
C ASN A 79 -11.72 -4.70 19.05
N ASP A 80 -10.90 -4.57 17.99
CA ASP A 80 -11.17 -5.14 16.68
C ASP A 80 -10.13 -6.19 16.30
N TYR A 81 -10.56 -7.25 15.60
CA TYR A 81 -9.65 -8.25 15.06
C TYR A 81 -9.13 -7.82 13.69
N THR A 82 -7.97 -7.17 13.66
CA THR A 82 -7.31 -6.59 12.49
C THR A 82 -5.93 -7.18 12.25
N PRO A 83 -5.82 -8.46 11.82
CA PRO A 83 -4.53 -9.16 11.72
C PRO A 83 -3.56 -8.55 10.69
N ASP A 84 -4.07 -7.76 9.74
CA ASP A 84 -3.30 -7.10 8.68
C ASP A 84 -3.12 -5.59 8.92
N SER A 85 -3.42 -5.06 10.12
CA SER A 85 -3.34 -3.63 10.44
C SER A 85 -1.96 -3.00 10.22
N ILE A 86 -0.91 -3.81 10.21
CA ILE A 86 0.47 -3.40 9.89
C ILE A 86 0.62 -2.82 8.47
N PHE A 87 -0.40 -2.98 7.60
CA PHE A 87 -0.39 -2.54 6.21
C PHE A 87 -1.34 -1.35 5.95
N PRO A 88 -1.15 -0.17 6.59
CA PRO A 88 -2.06 0.97 6.43
C PRO A 88 -2.14 1.48 4.99
N ASN A 89 -1.11 1.25 4.18
CA ASN A 89 -1.06 1.62 2.78
C ASN A 89 -2.18 1.00 1.92
N ASN A 90 -2.90 0.01 2.43
CA ASN A 90 -4.02 -0.60 1.72
C ASN A 90 -5.32 0.17 1.91
N TRP A 91 -5.50 0.88 3.02
CA TRP A 91 -6.73 1.62 3.28
C TRP A 91 -6.58 3.14 3.25
N VAL A 92 -5.35 3.68 3.30
CA VAL A 92 -5.07 5.11 3.28
C VAL A 92 -3.88 5.47 2.40
N SER A 93 -3.97 6.61 1.71
CA SER A 93 -2.82 7.25 1.05
C SER A 93 -2.76 8.73 1.39
N PHE A 94 -1.53 9.25 1.53
CA PHE A 94 -1.26 10.66 1.80
C PHE A 94 -0.59 11.31 0.60
N HIS A 95 -1.00 12.54 0.31
CA HIS A 95 -0.48 13.32 -0.82
C HIS A 95 0.11 14.65 -0.32
N GLN A 96 1.06 15.19 -1.08
CA GLN A 96 1.86 16.36 -0.65
C GLN A 96 1.04 17.63 -0.43
N ASN A 97 -0.10 17.75 -1.13
CA ASN A 97 -1.03 18.86 -0.99
C ASN A 97 -1.94 18.77 0.27
N GLY A 98 -1.77 17.71 1.07
CA GLY A 98 -2.59 17.43 2.24
C GLY A 98 -3.85 16.62 1.94
N ASP A 99 -4.08 16.21 0.70
CA ASP A 99 -5.18 15.31 0.37
C ASP A 99 -4.91 13.90 0.87
N VAL A 100 -5.97 13.24 1.32
CA VAL A 100 -5.97 11.87 1.83
C VAL A 100 -6.99 11.04 1.04
N GLY A 101 -6.55 9.90 0.54
CA GLY A 101 -7.44 8.90 -0.05
C GLY A 101 -7.78 7.80 0.96
N LEU A 102 -9.06 7.47 1.15
CA LEU A 102 -9.53 6.32 1.91
C LEU A 102 -10.12 5.29 0.96
N PHE A 103 -9.69 4.03 1.10
CA PHE A 103 -9.95 3.00 0.10
C PHE A 103 -10.85 1.87 0.59
N PRO A 104 -11.70 1.31 -0.31
CA PRO A 104 -12.56 0.17 -0.03
C PRO A 104 -11.73 -1.12 0.04
N MET A 105 -11.94 -1.88 1.12
CA MET A 105 -11.24 -3.12 1.43
C MET A 105 -12.08 -4.34 1.07
N TYR A 106 -11.46 -5.34 0.43
CA TYR A 106 -12.07 -6.61 0.06
C TYR A 106 -12.47 -7.41 1.31
N ALA A 107 -11.51 -7.71 2.17
CA ALA A 107 -11.74 -8.43 3.41
C ALA A 107 -12.47 -7.56 4.44
N LYS A 108 -13.52 -8.12 5.07
CA LYS A 108 -14.39 -7.35 5.98
C LYS A 108 -13.66 -6.93 7.25
N ASN A 109 -12.83 -7.80 7.80
CA ASN A 109 -12.04 -7.48 8.99
C ASN A 109 -11.04 -6.35 8.73
N ARG A 110 -10.55 -6.18 7.49
CA ARG A 110 -9.66 -5.08 7.12
C ARG A 110 -10.37 -3.73 6.99
N ARG A 111 -11.69 -3.71 6.84
CA ARG A 111 -12.48 -2.46 6.85
C ARG A 111 -12.42 -1.77 8.22
N LEU A 112 -12.21 -2.54 9.29
CA LEU A 112 -12.04 -2.05 10.66
C LEU A 112 -10.70 -1.32 10.87
N GLU A 113 -9.74 -1.49 9.94
CA GLU A 113 -8.45 -0.78 9.98
C GLU A 113 -8.59 0.72 9.64
N ARG A 114 -9.65 1.13 8.91
CA ARG A 114 -9.93 2.54 8.59
C ARG A 114 -10.47 3.27 9.80
N ARG A 115 -9.58 3.76 10.65
CA ARG A 115 -9.93 4.44 11.90
C ARG A 115 -9.66 5.94 11.80
N PRO A 116 -10.67 6.79 12.08
CA PRO A 116 -10.50 8.25 12.15
C PRO A 116 -9.39 8.68 13.10
N GLU A 117 -9.19 7.95 14.21
CA GLU A 117 -8.19 8.23 15.23
C GLU A 117 -6.75 8.23 14.67
N VAL A 118 -6.50 7.49 13.60
CA VAL A 118 -5.20 7.50 12.90
C VAL A 118 -4.95 8.86 12.24
N LEU A 119 -5.99 9.46 11.65
CA LEU A 119 -5.90 10.78 11.03
C LEU A 119 -5.77 11.88 12.09
N GLU A 120 -6.56 11.81 13.17
CA GLU A 120 -6.47 12.72 14.31
C GLU A 120 -5.07 12.67 14.96
N PHE A 121 -4.51 11.48 15.10
CA PHE A 121 -3.13 11.29 15.58
C PHE A 121 -2.13 12.02 14.68
N LEU A 122 -2.22 11.87 13.36
CA LEU A 122 -1.31 12.57 12.43
C LEU A 122 -1.47 14.09 12.49
N GLU A 123 -2.68 14.61 12.64
CA GLU A 123 -2.91 16.05 12.85
C GLU A 123 -2.25 16.51 14.15
N SER A 124 -2.32 15.72 15.22
CA SER A 124 -1.64 16.04 16.50
C SER A 124 -0.11 16.02 16.38
N GLU A 125 0.44 15.23 15.45
CA GLU A 125 1.86 15.20 15.09
C GLU A 125 2.29 16.36 14.15
N GLY A 126 1.34 17.23 13.78
CA GLY A 126 1.59 18.45 13.00
C GLY A 126 1.38 18.32 11.49
N PHE A 127 0.76 17.22 11.03
CA PHE A 127 0.35 17.10 9.63
C PHE A 127 -0.94 17.89 9.39
N THR A 128 -1.06 18.42 8.18
CA THR A 128 -2.28 19.11 7.75
C THR A 128 -3.04 18.20 6.80
N ILE A 129 -4.28 17.85 7.14
CA ILE A 129 -5.22 17.17 6.25
C ILE A 129 -6.10 18.24 5.63
N SER A 130 -5.95 18.47 4.32
CA SER A 130 -6.67 19.52 3.59
C SER A 130 -8.01 19.01 3.05
N ASN A 131 -8.06 17.77 2.61
CA ASN A 131 -9.24 17.14 2.03
C ASN A 131 -9.15 15.62 2.20
N ILE A 132 -10.32 14.97 2.29
CA ILE A 132 -10.43 13.51 2.34
C ILE A 132 -11.34 13.07 1.20
N VAL A 133 -10.81 12.23 0.31
CA VAL A 133 -11.56 11.55 -0.74
C VAL A 133 -11.81 10.11 -0.29
N ASP A 134 -13.06 9.78 -0.02
CA ASP A 134 -13.46 8.49 0.57
C ASP A 134 -14.19 7.61 -0.46
N TYR A 135 -13.52 6.55 -0.91
CA TYR A 135 -14.07 5.56 -1.86
C TYR A 135 -14.73 4.37 -1.15
N SER A 136 -14.80 4.35 0.19
CA SER A 136 -15.24 3.18 0.95
C SER A 136 -16.71 2.78 0.68
N SER A 137 -17.54 3.70 0.21
CA SER A 137 -18.93 3.43 -0.18
C SER A 137 -19.05 2.36 -1.28
N ALA A 138 -18.03 2.20 -2.13
CA ALA A 138 -17.98 1.20 -3.20
C ALA A 138 -18.01 -0.25 -2.68
N GLU A 139 -17.69 -0.48 -1.40
CA GLU A 139 -17.82 -1.79 -0.75
C GLU A 139 -19.25 -2.34 -0.81
N SER A 140 -20.26 -1.45 -0.83
CA SER A 140 -21.68 -1.84 -0.97
C SER A 140 -22.00 -2.42 -2.35
N GLU A 141 -21.19 -2.08 -3.36
CA GLU A 141 -21.27 -2.58 -4.74
C GLU A 141 -20.32 -3.74 -5.02
N ASN A 142 -19.60 -4.23 -3.98
CA ASN A 142 -18.50 -5.20 -4.11
C ASN A 142 -17.39 -4.74 -5.08
N LYS A 143 -17.11 -3.45 -5.10
CA LYS A 143 -15.95 -2.87 -5.80
C LYS A 143 -14.89 -2.49 -4.78
N PHE A 144 -13.64 -2.88 -5.05
CA PHE A 144 -12.53 -2.70 -4.13
C PHE A 144 -11.32 -2.08 -4.83
N LEU A 145 -10.58 -1.26 -4.10
CA LEU A 145 -9.31 -0.70 -4.52
C LEU A 145 -8.45 -0.53 -3.26
N GLU A 146 -7.55 -1.46 -2.99
CA GLU A 146 -6.78 -1.47 -1.75
C GLU A 146 -5.53 -0.58 -1.83
N GLY A 147 -5.74 0.72 -1.96
CA GLY A 147 -4.72 1.77 -1.89
C GLY A 147 -3.44 1.46 -2.68
N THR A 148 -2.29 1.75 -2.08
CA THR A 148 -0.99 1.46 -2.69
C THR A 148 -0.53 0.00 -2.53
N GLY A 149 -1.43 -0.90 -2.14
CA GLY A 149 -1.33 -2.33 -2.42
C GLY A 149 -1.75 -2.61 -3.87
N SER A 150 -2.97 -2.20 -4.23
CA SER A 150 -3.56 -2.38 -5.55
C SER A 150 -2.88 -1.55 -6.64
N MET A 151 -2.32 -0.40 -6.30
CA MET A 151 -1.69 0.51 -7.28
C MET A 151 -0.29 0.97 -6.84
N ILE A 152 0.52 1.31 -7.82
CA ILE A 152 1.85 1.90 -7.62
C ILE A 152 1.84 3.30 -8.22
N LEU A 153 2.27 4.28 -7.42
CA LEU A 153 2.27 5.68 -7.80
C LEU A 153 3.68 6.14 -8.16
N ASP A 154 3.88 6.54 -9.42
CA ASP A 154 5.00 7.37 -9.85
C ASP A 154 4.60 8.82 -9.60
N ARG A 155 4.95 9.33 -8.43
CA ARG A 155 4.52 10.64 -7.96
C ARG A 155 5.20 11.78 -8.73
N GLU A 156 6.44 11.56 -9.19
CA GLU A 156 7.20 12.55 -9.97
C GLU A 156 6.60 12.73 -11.36
N ASN A 157 6.27 11.62 -12.04
CA ASN A 157 5.74 11.66 -13.40
C ASN A 157 4.21 11.67 -13.46
N ARG A 158 3.52 11.59 -12.31
CA ARG A 158 2.05 11.57 -12.22
C ARG A 158 1.45 10.40 -13.00
N ILE A 159 2.02 9.21 -12.83
CA ILE A 159 1.55 7.97 -13.44
C ILE A 159 1.17 7.00 -12.32
N ALA A 160 0.01 6.37 -12.44
CA ALA A 160 -0.42 5.29 -11.55
C ALA A 160 -0.53 3.98 -12.32
N TYR A 161 0.02 2.92 -11.76
CA TYR A 161 0.02 1.57 -12.35
C TYR A 161 -0.88 0.67 -11.54
N CYS A 162 -1.78 -0.07 -12.18
CA CYS A 162 -2.71 -0.98 -11.52
C CYS A 162 -2.88 -2.29 -12.29
N SER A 163 -2.61 -3.39 -11.63
CA SER A 163 -2.99 -4.72 -12.12
C SER A 163 -4.39 -5.06 -11.61
N ILE A 164 -5.32 -5.30 -12.53
CA ILE A 164 -6.71 -5.62 -12.19
C ILE A 164 -6.83 -6.98 -11.49
N SER A 165 -7.57 -6.99 -10.40
CA SER A 165 -7.80 -8.18 -9.57
C SER A 165 -9.11 -8.03 -8.77
N ASN A 166 -9.43 -9.00 -7.91
CA ASN A 166 -10.57 -8.90 -6.99
C ASN A 166 -10.43 -7.72 -6.00
N ARG A 167 -9.19 -7.23 -5.76
CA ARG A 167 -8.90 -6.11 -4.85
C ARG A 167 -8.54 -4.82 -5.59
N SER A 168 -8.69 -4.79 -6.92
CA SER A 168 -8.28 -3.69 -7.79
C SER A 168 -9.29 -3.52 -8.91
N ASN A 169 -10.39 -2.79 -8.62
CA ASN A 169 -11.45 -2.50 -9.58
C ASN A 169 -10.99 -1.38 -10.54
N GLU A 170 -11.23 -1.57 -11.83
CA GLU A 170 -10.78 -0.65 -12.90
C GLU A 170 -11.46 0.71 -12.82
N ASP A 171 -12.80 0.74 -12.61
CA ASP A 171 -13.56 2.00 -12.56
C ASP A 171 -13.09 2.87 -11.39
N LEU A 172 -12.93 2.28 -10.19
CA LEU A 172 -12.44 2.99 -9.02
C LEU A 172 -11.00 3.48 -9.18
N PHE A 173 -10.17 2.70 -9.86
CA PHE A 173 -8.80 3.14 -10.15
C PHE A 173 -8.76 4.33 -11.11
N ILE A 174 -9.64 4.36 -12.12
CA ILE A 174 -9.78 5.51 -13.03
C ILE A 174 -10.27 6.73 -12.25
N GLU A 175 -11.31 6.58 -11.42
CA GLU A 175 -11.85 7.65 -10.56
C GLU A 175 -10.76 8.21 -9.64
N PHE A 176 -9.98 7.35 -8.96
CA PHE A 176 -8.82 7.79 -8.18
C PHE A 176 -7.80 8.59 -9.02
N CYS A 177 -7.52 8.14 -10.25
CA CYS A 177 -6.58 8.83 -11.12
C CYS A 177 -7.10 10.20 -11.56
N GLU A 178 -8.41 10.35 -11.76
CA GLU A 178 -9.04 11.64 -12.06
C GLU A 178 -8.97 12.58 -10.86
N ASP A 179 -9.37 12.12 -9.67
CA ASP A 179 -9.40 12.92 -8.44
C ASP A 179 -8.01 13.40 -8.00
N PHE A 180 -7.01 12.51 -8.13
CA PHE A 180 -5.63 12.79 -7.70
C PHE A 180 -4.70 13.16 -8.86
N GLU A 181 -5.22 13.42 -10.06
CA GLU A 181 -4.49 13.87 -11.26
C GLU A 181 -3.34 12.94 -11.69
N PHE A 182 -3.55 11.62 -11.67
CA PHE A 182 -2.61 10.64 -12.22
C PHE A 182 -3.02 10.17 -13.62
N THR A 183 -2.03 9.85 -14.45
CA THR A 183 -2.25 9.14 -15.70
C THR A 183 -2.35 7.64 -15.42
N PRO A 184 -3.49 6.96 -15.70
CA PRO A 184 -3.65 5.55 -15.40
C PRO A 184 -2.90 4.65 -16.40
N VAL A 185 -2.23 3.61 -15.87
CA VAL A 185 -1.69 2.49 -16.65
C VAL A 185 -2.28 1.20 -16.10
N ILE A 186 -3.20 0.63 -16.85
CA ILE A 186 -3.99 -0.54 -16.46
C ILE A 186 -3.47 -1.78 -17.19
N PHE A 187 -3.32 -2.88 -16.48
CA PHE A 187 -2.87 -4.15 -17.05
C PHE A 187 -3.40 -5.35 -16.25
N ASN A 188 -3.19 -6.55 -16.79
CA ASN A 188 -3.47 -7.79 -16.09
C ASN A 188 -2.16 -8.54 -15.85
N SER A 189 -1.95 -9.00 -14.62
CA SER A 189 -0.80 -9.81 -14.24
C SER A 189 -1.23 -11.12 -13.59
N PHE A 190 -0.44 -12.16 -13.79
CA PHE A 190 -0.77 -13.51 -13.34
C PHE A 190 0.45 -14.19 -12.73
N GLN A 191 0.18 -15.04 -11.75
CA GLN A 191 1.15 -15.92 -11.13
C GLN A 191 0.74 -17.38 -11.26
N SER A 192 1.71 -18.30 -11.21
CA SER A 192 1.43 -19.74 -11.17
C SER A 192 1.36 -20.19 -9.72
N VAL A 193 0.24 -20.83 -9.36
CA VAL A 193 0.03 -21.45 -8.05
C VAL A 193 -0.30 -22.92 -8.32
N GLY A 194 0.66 -23.81 -8.11
CA GLY A 194 0.60 -25.18 -8.61
C GLY A 194 0.42 -25.18 -10.12
N ASP A 195 -0.61 -25.88 -10.61
CA ASP A 195 -0.96 -25.99 -12.04
C ASP A 195 -1.90 -24.88 -12.53
N LYS A 196 -2.28 -23.95 -11.66
CA LYS A 196 -3.22 -22.87 -11.99
C LYS A 196 -2.47 -21.56 -12.24
N ARG A 197 -3.01 -20.77 -13.19
CA ARG A 197 -2.60 -19.38 -13.44
C ARG A 197 -3.65 -18.47 -12.86
N LEU A 198 -3.30 -17.74 -11.77
CA LEU A 198 -4.20 -16.89 -11.03
C LEU A 198 -3.75 -15.43 -11.14
N PRO A 199 -4.67 -14.44 -11.09
CA PRO A 199 -4.30 -13.04 -11.01
C PRO A 199 -3.41 -12.76 -9.79
N ILE A 200 -2.49 -11.80 -9.93
CA ILE A 200 -1.78 -11.24 -8.78
C ILE A 200 -2.74 -10.28 -8.10
N TYR A 201 -2.99 -10.48 -6.81
CA TYR A 201 -4.03 -9.75 -6.07
C TYR A 201 -3.68 -8.27 -5.82
N HIS A 202 -2.40 -7.92 -5.68
CA HIS A 202 -1.89 -6.58 -5.46
C HIS A 202 -0.72 -6.24 -6.39
N THR A 203 -0.72 -5.05 -6.96
CA THR A 203 0.35 -4.60 -7.86
C THR A 203 1.69 -4.46 -7.14
N ASN A 204 1.69 -4.07 -5.85
CA ASN A 204 2.91 -3.90 -5.07
C ASN A 204 3.67 -5.20 -4.77
N VAL A 205 3.02 -6.36 -4.95
CA VAL A 205 3.70 -7.66 -4.85
C VAL A 205 4.71 -7.87 -5.96
N MET A 206 4.49 -7.24 -7.12
CA MET A 206 5.28 -7.49 -8.33
C MET A 206 6.12 -6.31 -8.82
N MET A 207 5.82 -5.08 -8.41
CA MET A 207 6.55 -3.91 -8.89
C MET A 207 6.62 -2.80 -7.84
N CYS A 208 7.61 -1.93 -7.98
CA CYS A 208 7.71 -0.67 -7.24
C CYS A 208 8.37 0.40 -8.11
N VAL A 209 8.11 1.67 -7.77
CA VAL A 209 8.75 2.84 -8.39
C VAL A 209 9.59 3.56 -7.33
N ALA A 210 10.83 3.82 -7.66
CA ALA A 210 11.72 4.67 -6.88
C ALA A 210 12.27 5.78 -7.78
N THR A 211 12.97 6.76 -7.23
CA THR A 211 13.58 7.84 -7.99
C THR A 211 14.45 7.26 -9.13
N CYS A 212 14.12 7.59 -10.37
CA CYS A 212 14.77 7.10 -11.59
C CYS A 212 14.75 5.58 -11.78
N LEU A 213 13.89 4.83 -11.09
CA LEU A 213 13.86 3.38 -11.15
C LEU A 213 12.43 2.83 -11.14
N LEU A 214 12.09 2.05 -12.15
CA LEU A 214 10.94 1.16 -12.15
C LEU A 214 11.44 -0.28 -11.98
N TYR A 215 11.08 -0.93 -10.88
CA TYR A 215 11.40 -2.33 -10.64
C TYR A 215 10.15 -3.20 -10.80
N THR A 216 10.29 -4.28 -11.56
CA THR A 216 9.27 -5.33 -11.66
C THR A 216 9.86 -6.65 -11.18
N SER A 217 9.09 -7.44 -10.44
CA SER A 217 9.53 -8.78 -10.04
C SER A 217 9.81 -9.61 -11.29
N PRO A 218 10.98 -10.29 -11.36
CA PRO A 218 11.29 -11.12 -12.49
C PRO A 218 10.26 -12.24 -12.64
N SER A 219 9.87 -12.53 -13.88
CA SER A 219 9.08 -13.72 -14.21
C SER A 219 9.76 -14.97 -13.62
N PRO A 220 9.03 -16.03 -13.25
CA PRO A 220 9.63 -17.30 -12.84
C PRO A 220 10.67 -17.86 -13.83
N ARG A 221 10.58 -17.48 -15.12
CA ARG A 221 11.59 -17.78 -16.15
C ARG A 221 12.88 -16.98 -15.99
N ASP A 222 12.85 -15.82 -15.33
CA ASP A 222 14.01 -14.95 -15.15
C ASP A 222 14.80 -15.28 -13.87
N ARG A 223 14.21 -16.06 -12.95
CA ARG A 223 14.88 -16.54 -11.71
C ARG A 223 16.24 -17.24 -11.98
N THR A 224 16.44 -17.78 -13.16
CA THR A 224 17.71 -18.42 -13.55
C THR A 224 18.75 -17.42 -14.06
N ARG A 225 18.37 -16.16 -14.33
CA ARG A 225 19.24 -15.15 -14.92
C ARG A 225 19.55 -13.96 -14.02
N SER A 226 18.71 -13.65 -13.03
CA SER A 226 18.94 -12.55 -12.09
C SER A 226 19.47 -13.06 -10.76
N ARG A 227 20.70 -13.59 -10.74
CA ARG A 227 21.51 -13.45 -9.53
C ARG A 227 21.99 -12.01 -9.51
N MET A 228 21.40 -11.17 -8.66
CA MET A 228 22.07 -9.94 -8.28
C MET A 228 23.44 -10.34 -7.73
N PRO A 229 24.54 -9.74 -8.22
CA PRO A 229 25.80 -9.92 -7.56
C PRO A 229 25.63 -9.44 -6.12
N SER A 230 25.93 -10.26 -5.15
CA SER A 230 26.17 -9.78 -3.79
C SER A 230 27.34 -8.81 -3.91
N SER A 231 27.06 -7.55 -4.07
CA SER A 231 28.06 -6.51 -4.01
C SER A 231 28.56 -6.44 -2.59
N ALA A 232 29.84 -6.61 -2.50
CA ALA A 232 30.69 -6.30 -1.36
C ALA A 232 30.39 -4.90 -0.80
#